data_25ed60d236cc2b7e2c17a5298eded6e2
#
_entry.id   25ed60d236cc2b7e2c17a5298eded6e2
#
_cell.length_a   1.000
_cell.length_b   1.000
_cell.length_c   1.000
_cell.angle_alpha   90.00
_cell.angle_beta   90.00
_cell.angle_gamma   90.00
#
_symmetry.space_group_name_H-M   'P 1'
#
loop_
_entity.id
_entity.type
_entity.pdbx_description
1 polymer ?
#
loop_
_entity_poly.entity_id
_entity_poly.type
_entity_poly.pdbx_seq_one_letter_code
_entity_poly.pdbx_strand_id
1 'polypeptide(L)'
;MALVSVLSPMMTTQKKILPAGVTFNPSSFLSQSPDFLKPGLCYVVKFLYLYNIKINVMQRYHFRPYSPNQTILFPQRIDKDIAESDPVRLISSIVEKLELSNFRRLYKERGRSPYDPKMLLKVVIYAYMNNIYSCRRIEKALKRDIHFIWLAGYEQPDFITINRFRNRVKDEINNVFTQLVLLLSAKGLVSLDVEYIDGTKIESKANKYTFVWRKTVEKNRSKLMDKIKVLLSQVDDAIAQDKAADEEVVSFTPETLTEIADELRQSLSEQPAPKSKEEKKTIREKKKQVAQLEKMRDKLSEYDNHLETLGERNSYSKSDPDATFMRMKEDAMNNGQTKPGYNLQIATENQFITDFGFFHNPNDTGTMIPFFESFSNRYGHFAKEVCADSGYGSEENYSFMEAHKMEAYVKYNFFHKEQKRAFKNDIFRIENLYYNPEGDYFVCPMGQHMERVGVSHGKTDSGYRTESVVYRAKNCQGCPLRWGCYKKRKGNREIEVNHRLMEYKRKARERLTSERGLEHRSNRPIEPEAVFGQMKYNMHYKRFRHFGKDKVTMDFAFFAIAFNIKKMAAKVLKQGNMLTNGGQYMHPATSYMRVLGLVWSHKAENMKKAA
;
A
#
# COMPACT_ATOMS: atom_id res chain seq x y z
N MET A 1 -40.30 32.47 -55.85
CA MET A 1 -40.05 33.49 -54.85
C MET A 1 -41.28 34.42 -54.63
N ALA A 2 -42.13 34.63 -55.57
CA ALA A 2 -43.35 35.46 -55.40
C ALA A 2 -44.46 34.87 -54.52
N LEU A 3 -44.52 33.56 -54.33
CA LEU A 3 -45.49 32.87 -53.49
C LEU A 3 -45.18 32.90 -51.97
N VAL A 4 -43.94 33.15 -51.59
CA VAL A 4 -43.51 33.23 -50.18
C VAL A 4 -43.85 34.59 -49.57
N SER A 5 -43.85 35.64 -50.39
CA SER A 5 -44.18 37.02 -49.93
C SER A 5 -45.69 37.25 -49.71
N VAL A 6 -46.55 36.42 -50.29
CA VAL A 6 -48.03 36.55 -50.13
C VAL A 6 -48.52 35.78 -48.90
N LEU A 7 -47.76 34.78 -48.44
CA LEU A 7 -48.15 33.98 -47.24
C LEU A 7 -47.66 34.55 -45.90
N SER A 8 -46.68 35.48 -45.95
CA SER A 8 -46.11 36.09 -44.75
C SER A 8 -47.11 36.95 -43.93
N PRO A 9 -47.99 37.73 -44.53
CA PRO A 9 -49.01 38.48 -43.78
C PRO A 9 -50.14 37.65 -43.18
N MET A 10 -50.46 36.48 -43.78
CA MET A 10 -51.52 35.61 -43.28
C MET A 10 -51.10 34.76 -42.06
N MET A 11 -49.83 34.51 -41.87
CA MET A 11 -49.35 33.76 -40.70
C MET A 11 -49.22 34.65 -39.41
N THR A 12 -49.10 35.95 -39.56
CA THR A 12 -48.93 36.86 -38.42
C THR A 12 -50.27 37.28 -37.79
N THR A 13 -51.38 37.14 -38.47
CA THR A 13 -52.70 37.56 -37.96
C THR A 13 -53.52 36.44 -37.29
N GLN A 14 -53.10 35.18 -37.36
CA GLN A 14 -53.81 34.06 -36.72
C GLN A 14 -53.15 33.50 -35.46
N LYS A 15 -52.41 34.31 -34.73
CA LYS A 15 -51.94 33.95 -33.38
C LYS A 15 -52.92 34.22 -32.27
N LYS A 16 -54.21 34.43 -32.61
CA LYS A 16 -55.27 34.51 -31.59
C LYS A 16 -56.31 33.43 -31.85
N ILE A 17 -56.46 32.59 -30.83
CA ILE A 17 -57.62 31.78 -30.50
C ILE A 17 -57.81 30.49 -31.33
N LEU A 18 -57.21 29.41 -30.84
CA LEU A 18 -57.89 28.11 -30.83
C LEU A 18 -57.79 27.54 -29.41
N PRO A 19 -58.89 27.14 -28.78
CA PRO A 19 -58.84 26.46 -27.47
C PRO A 19 -58.19 25.08 -27.64
N ALA A 20 -57.45 24.68 -26.65
CA ALA A 20 -56.89 23.33 -26.57
C ALA A 20 -58.04 22.32 -26.59
N GLY A 21 -58.12 21.49 -27.63
CA GLY A 21 -59.07 20.36 -27.70
C GLY A 21 -59.77 20.11 -29.02
N VAL A 22 -59.63 20.95 -30.06
CA VAL A 22 -60.25 20.67 -31.36
C VAL A 22 -59.27 19.89 -32.24
N THR A 23 -59.49 18.59 -32.38
CA THR A 23 -58.83 17.77 -33.38
C THR A 23 -59.50 18.01 -34.75
N PHE A 24 -58.77 18.62 -35.68
CA PHE A 24 -59.18 18.79 -37.04
C PHE A 24 -59.07 17.41 -37.75
N ASN A 25 -60.25 16.85 -38.18
CA ASN A 25 -60.26 15.60 -38.90
C ASN A 25 -60.36 15.90 -40.43
N PRO A 26 -59.23 15.74 -41.18
CA PRO A 26 -59.21 16.06 -42.60
C PRO A 26 -60.08 15.16 -43.48
N SER A 27 -60.47 13.98 -43.01
CA SER A 27 -61.24 13.02 -43.76
C SER A 27 -62.74 13.45 -43.95
N SER A 28 -63.27 14.29 -43.04
CA SER A 28 -64.61 14.83 -43.15
C SER A 28 -64.75 15.99 -44.14
N PHE A 29 -63.66 16.61 -44.56
CA PHE A 29 -63.66 17.75 -45.48
C PHE A 29 -63.52 17.32 -46.97
N LEU A 30 -63.05 16.12 -47.20
CA LEU A 30 -62.88 15.59 -48.58
C LEU A 30 -64.10 14.82 -49.11
N SER A 31 -65.15 14.63 -48.35
CA SER A 31 -66.37 13.94 -48.71
C SER A 31 -67.51 14.80 -49.24
N GLN A 32 -67.32 16.14 -49.28
CA GLN A 32 -68.30 17.04 -49.87
C GLN A 32 -67.83 17.44 -51.29
N SER A 33 -68.69 17.11 -52.25
CA SER A 33 -68.67 17.25 -53.72
C SER A 33 -67.57 18.10 -54.38
N PRO A 34 -67.01 17.66 -55.53
CA PRO A 34 -65.80 18.24 -56.18
C PRO A 34 -65.97 19.61 -56.84
N ASP A 35 -67.17 20.16 -56.93
CA ASP A 35 -67.47 21.23 -57.87
C ASP A 35 -67.19 22.66 -57.38
N PHE A 36 -66.67 22.85 -56.18
CA PHE A 36 -66.51 24.21 -55.61
C PHE A 36 -65.07 24.65 -55.35
N LEU A 37 -64.08 23.92 -55.73
CA LEU A 37 -62.67 24.34 -55.43
C LEU A 37 -61.96 24.66 -56.76
N LYS A 38 -61.56 25.95 -56.92
CA LYS A 38 -60.73 26.38 -58.05
C LYS A 38 -59.41 25.53 -58.04
N PRO A 39 -58.87 25.15 -59.21
CA PRO A 39 -57.71 24.25 -59.28
C PRO A 39 -56.49 24.63 -58.45
N GLY A 40 -56.25 25.90 -58.22
CA GLY A 40 -55.12 26.41 -57.37
C GLY A 40 -55.25 26.10 -55.89
N LEU A 41 -56.51 26.03 -55.37
CA LEU A 41 -56.73 25.84 -53.95
C LEU A 41 -56.46 24.37 -53.54
N CYS A 42 -56.74 23.43 -54.49
CA CYS A 42 -56.47 22.00 -54.30
C CYS A 42 -54.98 21.68 -54.17
N TYR A 43 -54.14 22.42 -54.89
CA TYR A 43 -52.66 22.29 -54.75
C TYR A 43 -52.16 22.87 -53.41
N VAL A 44 -52.72 23.96 -52.95
CA VAL A 44 -52.34 24.54 -51.67
C VAL A 44 -52.76 23.64 -50.48
N VAL A 45 -53.95 23.07 -50.53
CA VAL A 45 -54.43 22.12 -49.50
C VAL A 45 -53.61 20.81 -49.54
N LYS A 46 -53.29 20.31 -50.74
CA LYS A 46 -52.38 19.15 -50.90
C LYS A 46 -50.96 19.46 -50.40
N PHE A 47 -50.45 20.67 -50.68
CA PHE A 47 -49.13 21.09 -50.22
C PHE A 47 -49.09 21.29 -48.71
N LEU A 48 -50.13 21.86 -48.13
CA LEU A 48 -50.28 22.00 -46.67
C LEU A 48 -50.45 20.64 -45.99
N TYR A 49 -51.16 19.70 -46.62
CA TYR A 49 -51.32 18.32 -46.14
C TYR A 49 -49.99 17.57 -46.15
N LEU A 50 -49.23 17.64 -47.25
CA LEU A 50 -47.91 17.04 -47.38
C LEU A 50 -46.88 17.71 -46.46
N TYR A 51 -47.01 19.02 -46.25
CA TYR A 51 -46.14 19.75 -45.32
C TYR A 51 -46.45 19.38 -43.86
N ASN A 52 -47.75 19.26 -43.50
CA ASN A 52 -48.14 18.77 -42.18
C ASN A 52 -47.76 17.30 -41.93
N ILE A 53 -47.85 16.45 -42.95
CA ILE A 53 -47.36 15.06 -42.83
C ILE A 53 -45.84 15.05 -42.66
N LYS A 54 -45.07 15.91 -43.36
CA LYS A 54 -43.62 16.02 -43.13
C LYS A 54 -43.27 16.59 -41.74
N ILE A 55 -44.09 17.50 -41.21
CA ILE A 55 -43.89 18.04 -39.86
C ILE A 55 -44.26 17.00 -38.79
N ASN A 56 -45.24 16.14 -39.03
CA ASN A 56 -45.60 15.05 -38.11
C ASN A 56 -44.58 13.89 -38.08
N VAL A 57 -43.68 13.79 -39.06
CA VAL A 57 -42.55 12.83 -39.07
C VAL A 57 -41.33 13.35 -38.32
N MET A 58 -41.26 14.67 -38.03
CA MET A 58 -40.29 15.17 -37.05
C MET A 58 -40.73 14.75 -35.64
N GLN A 59 -40.09 13.70 -35.10
CA GLN A 59 -40.23 13.32 -33.71
C GLN A 59 -40.06 14.60 -32.86
N ARG A 60 -41.12 15.09 -32.21
CA ARG A 60 -41.04 16.16 -31.22
C ARG A 60 -40.43 15.55 -29.98
N TYR A 61 -39.10 15.68 -29.82
CA TYR A 61 -38.45 15.36 -28.58
C TYR A 61 -39.00 16.26 -27.50
N HIS A 62 -39.74 15.70 -26.54
CA HIS A 62 -40.18 16.40 -25.36
C HIS A 62 -39.07 16.38 -24.34
N PHE A 63 -38.19 17.37 -24.36
CA PHE A 63 -37.20 17.58 -23.33
C PHE A 63 -37.90 18.13 -22.09
N ARG A 64 -37.41 17.71 -20.92
CA ARG A 64 -37.81 18.34 -19.65
C ARG A 64 -37.36 19.79 -19.67
N PRO A 65 -38.18 20.73 -19.12
CA PRO A 65 -37.79 22.14 -19.03
C PRO A 65 -36.47 22.23 -18.25
N TYR A 66 -35.51 22.96 -18.81
CA TYR A 66 -34.22 23.22 -18.21
C TYR A 66 -34.03 24.70 -17.96
N SER A 67 -33.85 25.08 -16.69
CA SER A 67 -33.52 26.43 -16.30
C SER A 67 -32.33 26.40 -15.32
N PRO A 68 -31.14 26.84 -15.75
CA PRO A 68 -29.95 26.85 -14.89
C PRO A 68 -30.07 27.90 -13.76
N ASN A 69 -30.94 28.88 -13.92
CA ASN A 69 -31.16 29.96 -12.96
C ASN A 69 -32.47 29.80 -12.16
N GLN A 70 -32.92 28.57 -11.96
CA GLN A 70 -34.11 28.30 -11.18
C GLN A 70 -33.93 28.75 -9.74
N THR A 71 -34.77 29.67 -9.28
CA THR A 71 -34.78 30.10 -7.89
C THR A 71 -35.53 29.12 -7.02
N ILE A 72 -34.89 28.62 -5.97
CA ILE A 72 -35.54 27.79 -4.95
C ILE A 72 -36.08 28.70 -3.85
N LEU A 73 -37.38 28.75 -3.68
CA LEU A 73 -38.07 29.60 -2.70
C LEU A 73 -37.83 29.15 -1.23
N PHE A 74 -37.66 27.84 -1.02
CA PHE A 74 -37.35 27.23 0.28
C PHE A 74 -36.08 26.43 0.19
N PRO A 75 -35.09 26.64 1.06
CA PRO A 75 -33.86 25.85 1.05
C PRO A 75 -34.19 24.37 1.33
N GLN A 76 -33.82 23.49 0.41
CA GLN A 76 -33.92 22.05 0.62
C GLN A 76 -32.84 21.57 1.57
N ARG A 77 -33.18 20.62 2.42
CA ARG A 77 -32.18 19.92 3.25
C ARG A 77 -31.38 18.99 2.35
N ILE A 78 -30.06 19.17 2.28
CA ILE A 78 -29.14 18.35 1.49
C ILE A 78 -29.26 16.86 1.82
N ASP A 79 -29.55 16.49 3.06
CA ASP A 79 -29.70 15.10 3.47
C ASP A 79 -30.83 14.36 2.73
N LYS A 80 -31.82 15.07 2.20
CA LYS A 80 -32.89 14.48 1.38
C LYS A 80 -32.42 14.11 -0.04
N ASP A 81 -31.40 14.79 -0.55
CA ASP A 81 -30.82 14.54 -1.87
C ASP A 81 -29.81 13.39 -1.87
N ILE A 82 -29.40 12.92 -0.68
CA ILE A 82 -28.50 11.80 -0.48
C ILE A 82 -29.33 10.54 -0.21
N ALA A 83 -29.12 9.51 -1.02
CA ALA A 83 -29.81 8.24 -0.81
C ALA A 83 -29.55 7.69 0.60
N GLU A 84 -30.57 7.09 1.21
CA GLU A 84 -30.45 6.49 2.54
C GLU A 84 -29.44 5.33 2.59
N SER A 85 -29.28 4.62 1.46
CA SER A 85 -28.29 3.56 1.26
C SER A 85 -26.90 4.05 0.86
N ASP A 86 -26.66 5.38 0.79
CA ASP A 86 -25.36 5.89 0.40
C ASP A 86 -24.29 5.60 1.47
N PRO A 87 -23.11 5.09 1.08
CA PRO A 87 -22.00 4.83 1.99
C PRO A 87 -21.53 6.04 2.82
N VAL A 88 -21.81 7.26 2.38
CA VAL A 88 -21.48 8.49 3.13
C VAL A 88 -22.15 8.53 4.49
N ARG A 89 -23.38 8.01 4.59
CA ARG A 89 -24.12 7.92 5.87
C ARG A 89 -23.48 6.92 6.83
N LEU A 90 -22.97 5.78 6.27
CA LEU A 90 -22.25 4.78 7.04
C LEU A 90 -20.97 5.37 7.63
N ILE A 91 -20.18 6.11 6.84
CA ILE A 91 -18.98 6.80 7.31
C ILE A 91 -19.32 7.74 8.47
N SER A 92 -20.34 8.58 8.29
CA SER A 92 -20.75 9.50 9.35
C SER A 92 -21.09 8.77 10.64
N SER A 93 -21.89 7.70 10.55
CA SER A 93 -22.31 6.91 11.70
C SER A 93 -21.16 6.16 12.38
N ILE A 94 -20.20 5.65 11.62
CA ILE A 94 -19.01 4.98 12.17
C ILE A 94 -18.15 5.98 12.93
N VAL A 95 -17.81 7.10 12.31
CA VAL A 95 -16.93 8.11 12.92
C VAL A 95 -17.53 8.69 14.20
N GLU A 96 -18.87 8.82 14.30
CA GLU A 96 -19.51 9.25 15.55
C GLU A 96 -19.34 8.26 16.69
N LYS A 97 -19.17 6.98 16.41
CA LYS A 97 -18.97 5.93 17.41
C LYS A 97 -17.53 5.75 17.86
N LEU A 98 -16.57 6.30 17.11
CA LEU A 98 -15.16 6.19 17.44
C LEU A 98 -14.79 7.11 18.60
N GLU A 99 -13.92 6.62 19.48
CA GLU A 99 -13.36 7.43 20.55
C GLU A 99 -12.24 8.32 20.00
N LEU A 100 -12.50 9.61 19.94
CA LEU A 100 -11.61 10.61 19.35
C LEU A 100 -11.20 11.71 20.36
N SER A 101 -11.27 11.43 21.66
CA SER A 101 -10.82 12.36 22.71
C SER A 101 -9.37 12.80 22.52
N ASN A 102 -8.50 11.88 22.08
CA ASN A 102 -7.10 12.19 21.79
C ASN A 102 -6.95 13.23 20.67
N PHE A 103 -7.84 13.27 19.69
CA PHE A 103 -7.77 14.29 18.63
C PHE A 103 -7.98 15.70 19.18
N ARG A 104 -8.83 15.87 20.18
CA ARG A 104 -9.06 17.17 20.82
C ARG A 104 -7.81 17.68 21.53
N ARG A 105 -7.04 16.79 22.18
CA ARG A 105 -5.78 17.14 22.88
C ARG A 105 -4.70 17.67 21.94
N LEU A 106 -4.81 17.38 20.64
CA LEU A 106 -3.89 17.87 19.61
C LEU A 106 -4.12 19.34 19.24
N TYR A 107 -5.19 19.97 19.74
CA TYR A 107 -5.54 21.36 19.46
C TYR A 107 -5.30 22.25 20.68
N LYS A 108 -4.81 23.46 20.42
CA LYS A 108 -4.61 24.45 21.49
C LYS A 108 -5.95 25.08 21.89
N GLU A 109 -6.12 25.38 23.15
CA GLU A 109 -7.34 26.03 23.67
C GLU A 109 -7.47 27.49 23.23
N ARG A 110 -6.34 28.16 22.95
CA ARG A 110 -6.31 29.57 22.55
C ARG A 110 -5.97 29.71 21.07
N GLY A 111 -6.55 30.71 20.40
CA GLY A 111 -6.33 31.03 19.00
C GLY A 111 -7.60 31.02 18.18
N ARG A 112 -7.49 31.07 16.84
CA ARG A 112 -8.63 30.95 15.92
C ARG A 112 -9.28 29.58 16.08
N SER A 113 -10.61 29.55 16.16
CA SER A 113 -11.39 28.31 16.24
C SER A 113 -11.05 27.36 15.10
N PRO A 114 -10.57 26.14 15.41
CA PRO A 114 -10.28 25.14 14.39
C PRO A 114 -11.56 24.49 13.85
N TYR A 115 -11.50 23.91 12.67
CA TYR A 115 -12.52 22.99 12.18
C TYR A 115 -12.63 21.75 13.07
N ASP A 116 -13.83 21.19 13.20
CA ASP A 116 -14.06 19.99 13.99
C ASP A 116 -13.22 18.81 13.46
N PRO A 117 -12.43 18.14 14.31
CA PRO A 117 -11.61 17.00 13.90
C PRO A 117 -12.41 15.81 13.39
N LYS A 118 -13.63 15.56 13.93
CA LYS A 118 -14.53 14.50 13.45
C LYS A 118 -14.97 14.78 12.03
N MET A 119 -15.37 16.02 11.76
CA MET A 119 -15.76 16.47 10.43
C MET A 119 -14.61 16.26 9.42
N LEU A 120 -13.40 16.73 9.75
CA LEU A 120 -12.23 16.56 8.88
C LEU A 120 -11.89 15.08 8.66
N LEU A 121 -12.02 14.24 9.69
CA LEU A 121 -11.82 12.79 9.58
C LEU A 121 -12.83 12.15 8.61
N LYS A 122 -14.12 12.47 8.74
CA LYS A 122 -15.18 11.99 7.82
C LYS A 122 -14.88 12.37 6.37
N VAL A 123 -14.51 13.64 6.14
CA VAL A 123 -14.18 14.17 4.81
C VAL A 123 -12.97 13.43 4.21
N VAL A 124 -11.90 13.23 4.97
CA VAL A 124 -10.70 12.55 4.47
C VAL A 124 -10.98 11.07 4.18
N ILE A 125 -11.67 10.36 5.07
CA ILE A 125 -12.04 8.94 4.87
C ILE A 125 -12.91 8.80 3.61
N TYR A 126 -13.93 9.65 3.45
CA TYR A 126 -14.81 9.61 2.28
C TYR A 126 -14.06 9.94 0.98
N ALA A 127 -13.10 10.86 1.04
CA ALA A 127 -12.22 11.16 -0.09
C ALA A 127 -11.41 9.94 -0.53
N TYR A 128 -10.78 9.23 0.42
CA TYR A 128 -10.01 8.01 0.13
C TYR A 128 -10.89 6.91 -0.44
N MET A 129 -12.11 6.76 0.07
CA MET A 129 -13.08 5.79 -0.45
C MET A 129 -13.45 6.05 -1.91
N ASN A 130 -13.41 7.32 -2.34
CA ASN A 130 -13.67 7.76 -3.72
C ASN A 130 -12.39 8.02 -4.53
N ASN A 131 -11.24 7.47 -4.12
CA ASN A 131 -9.95 7.58 -4.81
C ASN A 131 -9.43 9.03 -4.91
N ILE A 132 -9.86 9.90 -3.99
CA ILE A 132 -9.44 11.30 -3.91
C ILE A 132 -8.41 11.44 -2.78
N TYR A 133 -7.13 11.34 -3.10
CA TYR A 133 -6.02 11.35 -2.14
C TYR A 133 -5.34 12.72 -1.99
N SER A 134 -5.54 13.63 -2.96
CA SER A 134 -4.93 14.96 -2.96
C SER A 134 -5.77 15.98 -2.19
N CYS A 135 -5.17 16.67 -1.22
CA CYS A 135 -5.86 17.69 -0.44
C CYS A 135 -6.50 18.80 -1.31
N ARG A 136 -5.84 19.19 -2.43
CA ARG A 136 -6.42 20.16 -3.37
C ARG A 136 -7.67 19.62 -4.09
N ARG A 137 -7.70 18.32 -4.38
CA ARG A 137 -8.90 17.69 -4.95
C ARG A 137 -10.00 17.53 -3.92
N ILE A 138 -9.65 17.28 -2.65
CA ILE A 138 -10.62 17.24 -1.54
C ILE A 138 -11.26 18.64 -1.35
N GLU A 139 -10.47 19.71 -1.30
CA GLU A 139 -10.98 21.09 -1.26
C GLU A 139 -11.92 21.39 -2.43
N LYS A 140 -11.57 20.94 -3.65
CA LYS A 140 -12.46 21.12 -4.81
C LYS A 140 -13.76 20.32 -4.68
N ALA A 141 -13.71 19.11 -4.09
CA ALA A 141 -14.89 18.29 -3.86
C ALA A 141 -15.83 18.91 -2.82
N LEU A 142 -15.29 19.47 -1.74
CA LEU A 142 -16.05 20.22 -0.72
C LEU A 142 -16.89 21.38 -1.27
N LYS A 143 -16.52 21.91 -2.44
CA LYS A 143 -17.24 23.01 -3.11
C LYS A 143 -18.25 22.54 -4.17
N ARG A 144 -18.27 21.27 -4.54
CA ARG A 144 -18.98 20.78 -5.74
C ARG A 144 -19.78 19.50 -5.55
N ASP A 145 -19.42 18.69 -4.57
CA ASP A 145 -20.03 17.38 -4.33
C ASP A 145 -20.91 17.45 -3.09
N ILE A 146 -22.18 17.12 -3.26
CA ILE A 146 -23.21 17.23 -2.19
C ILE A 146 -22.87 16.34 -0.97
N HIS A 147 -22.24 15.17 -1.19
CA HIS A 147 -21.85 14.27 -0.13
C HIS A 147 -20.74 14.89 0.75
N PHE A 148 -19.75 15.55 0.12
CA PHE A 148 -18.71 16.28 0.84
C PHE A 148 -19.26 17.50 1.55
N ILE A 149 -20.16 18.25 0.92
CA ILE A 149 -20.84 19.42 1.51
C ILE A 149 -21.65 18.99 2.74
N TRP A 150 -22.38 17.87 2.64
CA TRP A 150 -23.14 17.32 3.76
C TRP A 150 -22.24 16.87 4.91
N LEU A 151 -21.15 16.11 4.66
CA LEU A 151 -20.19 15.67 5.68
C LEU A 151 -19.53 16.85 6.39
N ALA A 152 -19.25 17.91 5.66
CA ALA A 152 -18.60 19.11 6.18
C ALA A 152 -19.57 20.11 6.83
N GLY A 153 -20.90 19.91 6.74
CA GLY A 153 -21.89 20.89 7.25
C GLY A 153 -21.74 22.26 6.59
N TYR A 154 -21.47 22.30 5.27
CA TYR A 154 -21.15 23.49 4.48
C TYR A 154 -19.80 24.16 4.76
N GLU A 155 -18.99 23.62 5.69
CA GLU A 155 -17.66 24.14 5.93
C GLU A 155 -16.72 23.80 4.75
N GLN A 156 -15.82 24.73 4.43
CA GLN A 156 -14.93 24.61 3.28
C GLN A 156 -13.45 24.78 3.69
N PRO A 157 -12.87 23.82 4.46
CA PRO A 157 -11.46 23.88 4.79
C PRO A 157 -10.60 23.83 3.52
N ASP A 158 -9.59 24.69 3.48
CA ASP A 158 -8.62 24.74 2.40
C ASP A 158 -7.67 23.50 2.41
N PHE A 159 -6.95 23.29 1.32
CA PHE A 159 -6.03 22.17 1.18
C PHE A 159 -4.90 22.19 2.20
N ILE A 160 -4.49 23.37 2.69
CA ILE A 160 -3.45 23.51 3.72
C ILE A 160 -3.99 23.01 5.06
N THR A 161 -5.21 23.39 5.42
CA THR A 161 -5.89 22.94 6.65
C THR A 161 -6.08 21.42 6.64
N ILE A 162 -6.55 20.83 5.53
CA ILE A 162 -6.69 19.38 5.37
C ILE A 162 -5.33 18.68 5.53
N ASN A 163 -4.28 19.21 4.92
CA ASN A 163 -2.94 18.64 5.04
C ASN A 163 -2.37 18.77 6.46
N ARG A 164 -2.59 19.91 7.13
CA ARG A 164 -2.20 20.11 8.53
C ARG A 164 -2.95 19.17 9.46
N PHE A 165 -4.23 18.94 9.23
CA PHE A 165 -5.03 17.97 9.98
C PHE A 165 -4.42 16.57 9.87
N ARG A 166 -4.18 16.07 8.66
CA ARG A 166 -3.59 14.74 8.43
C ARG A 166 -2.26 14.58 9.18
N ASN A 167 -1.35 15.55 9.04
CA ASN A 167 -0.07 15.50 9.75
C ASN A 167 -0.22 15.62 11.28
N ARG A 168 -1.24 16.30 11.78
CA ARG A 168 -1.49 16.45 13.23
C ARG A 168 -1.96 15.13 13.84
N VAL A 169 -2.80 14.39 13.14
CA VAL A 169 -3.35 13.12 13.63
C VAL A 169 -2.50 11.90 13.25
N LYS A 170 -1.30 12.08 12.71
CA LYS A 170 -0.46 11.00 12.17
C LYS A 170 -0.18 9.88 13.17
N ASP A 171 -0.01 10.21 14.43
CA ASP A 171 0.32 9.26 15.49
C ASP A 171 -0.94 8.57 16.05
N GLU A 172 -2.11 9.20 15.93
CA GLU A 172 -3.39 8.71 16.44
C GLU A 172 -4.22 7.94 15.41
N ILE A 173 -3.99 8.13 14.13
CA ILE A 173 -4.82 7.52 13.09
C ILE A 173 -4.74 5.98 13.09
N ASN A 174 -3.63 5.44 13.55
CA ASN A 174 -3.45 4.00 13.74
C ASN A 174 -4.37 3.43 14.82
N ASN A 175 -4.63 4.19 15.87
CA ASN A 175 -5.61 3.85 16.91
C ASN A 175 -7.03 3.86 16.33
N VAL A 176 -7.36 4.84 15.50
CA VAL A 176 -8.65 4.89 14.78
C VAL A 176 -8.86 3.66 13.90
N PHE A 177 -7.81 3.22 13.19
CA PHE A 177 -7.84 1.98 12.42
C PHE A 177 -8.12 0.76 13.32
N THR A 178 -7.43 0.66 14.47
CA THR A 178 -7.64 -0.42 15.44
C THR A 178 -9.09 -0.45 15.94
N GLN A 179 -9.65 0.70 16.33
CA GLN A 179 -11.03 0.80 16.77
C GLN A 179 -12.02 0.35 15.70
N LEU A 180 -11.77 0.70 14.43
CA LEU A 180 -12.60 0.25 13.32
C LEU A 180 -12.55 -1.28 13.16
N VAL A 181 -11.37 -1.89 13.24
CA VAL A 181 -11.25 -3.36 13.12
C VAL A 181 -11.92 -4.06 14.30
N LEU A 182 -11.79 -3.54 15.53
CA LEU A 182 -12.53 -4.05 16.68
C LEU A 182 -14.05 -3.91 16.51
N LEU A 183 -14.51 -2.82 15.88
CA LEU A 183 -15.92 -2.67 15.51
C LEU A 183 -16.35 -3.74 14.50
N LEU A 184 -15.52 -4.06 13.51
CA LEU A 184 -15.77 -5.13 12.54
C LEU A 184 -15.84 -6.48 13.24
N SER A 185 -14.95 -6.75 14.20
CA SER A 185 -14.96 -7.98 15.01
C SER A 185 -16.21 -8.08 15.87
N ALA A 186 -16.58 -7.02 16.57
CA ALA A 186 -17.82 -6.96 17.36
C ALA A 186 -19.10 -7.17 16.51
N LYS A 187 -19.01 -6.98 15.19
CA LYS A 187 -20.10 -7.25 14.23
C LYS A 187 -20.00 -8.63 13.57
N GLY A 188 -19.03 -9.45 13.96
CA GLY A 188 -18.82 -10.78 13.38
C GLY A 188 -18.36 -10.76 11.92
N LEU A 189 -17.80 -9.65 11.44
CA LEU A 189 -17.28 -9.53 10.08
C LEU A 189 -15.84 -10.05 9.96
N VAL A 190 -15.09 -10.01 11.06
CA VAL A 190 -13.76 -10.60 11.23
C VAL A 190 -13.69 -11.25 12.62
N SER A 191 -12.93 -12.32 12.77
CA SER A 191 -12.75 -13.02 14.05
C SER A 191 -11.50 -12.56 14.80
N LEU A 192 -10.46 -12.14 14.07
CA LEU A 192 -9.09 -11.90 14.51
C LEU A 192 -8.36 -13.17 15.00
N ASP A 193 -8.92 -14.33 14.69
CA ASP A 193 -8.32 -15.63 14.95
C ASP A 193 -7.50 -16.14 13.74
N VAL A 194 -7.78 -15.63 12.56
CA VAL A 194 -7.14 -16.04 11.30
C VAL A 194 -6.46 -14.87 10.62
N GLU A 195 -5.19 -15.03 10.26
CA GLU A 195 -4.45 -14.04 9.48
C GLU A 195 -4.01 -14.62 8.13
N TYR A 196 -4.47 -13.99 7.04
CA TYR A 196 -3.90 -14.21 5.71
C TYR A 196 -2.90 -13.09 5.43
N ILE A 197 -1.61 -13.44 5.48
CA ILE A 197 -0.51 -12.47 5.35
C ILE A 197 0.10 -12.53 3.95
N ASP A 198 0.30 -11.37 3.35
CA ASP A 198 1.08 -11.22 2.13
C ASP A 198 1.71 -9.82 2.04
N GLY A 199 2.80 -9.73 1.28
CA GLY A 199 3.57 -8.53 1.06
C GLY A 199 3.45 -7.98 -0.36
N THR A 200 3.44 -6.66 -0.46
CA THR A 200 3.54 -5.98 -1.75
C THR A 200 4.44 -4.76 -1.68
N LYS A 201 5.10 -4.47 -2.80
CA LYS A 201 5.97 -3.29 -2.92
C LYS A 201 5.18 -2.13 -3.50
N ILE A 202 5.25 -0.97 -2.81
CA ILE A 202 4.62 0.27 -3.27
C ILE A 202 5.71 1.31 -3.48
N GLU A 203 5.66 1.97 -4.64
CA GLU A 203 6.63 3.00 -5.04
C GLU A 203 6.54 4.23 -4.13
N SER A 204 7.70 4.73 -3.66
CA SER A 204 7.79 6.01 -2.96
C SER A 204 7.59 7.18 -3.93
N LYS A 205 7.27 8.35 -3.39
CA LYS A 205 7.29 9.61 -4.13
C LYS A 205 8.70 10.04 -4.57
N ALA A 206 9.75 9.41 -4.02
CA ALA A 206 11.14 9.75 -4.26
C ALA A 206 11.55 9.70 -5.74
N ASN A 207 12.55 10.49 -6.08
CA ASN A 207 13.14 10.45 -7.41
C ASN A 207 13.98 9.17 -7.56
N LYS A 208 13.76 8.41 -8.62
CA LYS A 208 14.45 7.15 -8.90
C LYS A 208 15.96 7.30 -9.14
N TYR A 209 16.44 8.50 -9.41
CA TYR A 209 17.86 8.77 -9.67
C TYR A 209 18.66 9.22 -8.43
N THR A 210 18.01 9.39 -7.27
CA THR A 210 18.66 9.80 -6.01
C THR A 210 19.07 8.61 -5.15
N PHE A 211 19.68 7.61 -5.75
CA PHE A 211 20.07 6.38 -5.06
C PHE A 211 21.43 6.50 -4.37
N VAL A 212 21.53 5.86 -3.20
CA VAL A 212 22.77 5.61 -2.47
C VAL A 212 22.86 4.10 -2.23
N TRP A 213 23.98 3.47 -2.66
CA TRP A 213 24.23 2.05 -2.51
C TRP A 213 25.34 1.80 -1.52
N ARG A 214 25.13 0.92 -0.52
CA ARG A 214 26.11 0.55 0.52
C ARG A 214 27.46 0.21 -0.10
N LYS A 215 27.50 -0.75 -1.02
CA LYS A 215 28.75 -1.21 -1.68
C LYS A 215 29.52 -0.07 -2.34
N THR A 216 28.83 0.92 -2.89
CA THR A 216 29.47 2.08 -3.52
C THR A 216 30.03 3.02 -2.49
N VAL A 217 29.31 3.27 -1.39
CA VAL A 217 29.76 4.12 -0.28
C VAL A 217 30.97 3.50 0.39
N GLU A 218 30.91 2.22 0.76
CA GLU A 218 32.02 1.47 1.40
C GLU A 218 33.26 1.46 0.51
N LYS A 219 33.11 1.16 -0.79
CA LYS A 219 34.23 1.20 -1.74
C LYS A 219 34.84 2.59 -1.87
N ASN A 220 34.03 3.65 -1.92
CA ASN A 220 34.52 5.00 -2.04
C ASN A 220 35.14 5.50 -0.74
N ARG A 221 34.59 5.09 0.41
CA ARG A 221 35.15 5.35 1.74
C ARG A 221 36.54 4.72 1.87
N SER A 222 36.68 3.43 1.52
CA SER A 222 37.98 2.75 1.54
C SER A 222 39.02 3.47 0.67
N LYS A 223 38.66 3.82 -0.58
CA LYS A 223 39.54 4.60 -1.47
C LYS A 223 39.88 5.98 -0.92
N LEU A 224 38.98 6.62 -0.18
CA LEU A 224 39.25 7.90 0.45
C LEU A 224 40.23 7.73 1.62
N MET A 225 40.06 6.68 2.43
CA MET A 225 40.99 6.33 3.53
C MET A 225 42.41 6.10 3.00
N ASP A 226 42.55 5.37 1.87
CA ASP A 226 43.87 5.17 1.24
C ASP A 226 44.50 6.52 0.81
N LYS A 227 43.70 7.43 0.25
CA LYS A 227 44.16 8.76 -0.14
C LYS A 227 44.57 9.63 1.06
N ILE A 228 43.82 9.55 2.16
CA ILE A 228 44.13 10.23 3.42
C ILE A 228 45.48 9.73 3.94
N LYS A 229 45.70 8.40 3.98
CA LYS A 229 46.99 7.82 4.38
C LYS A 229 48.16 8.35 3.56
N VAL A 230 48.02 8.38 2.22
CA VAL A 230 49.02 8.89 1.30
C VAL A 230 49.29 10.40 1.52
N LEU A 231 48.23 11.19 1.78
CA LEU A 231 48.40 12.61 2.02
C LEU A 231 49.10 12.87 3.37
N LEU A 232 48.76 12.14 4.43
CA LEU A 232 49.39 12.26 5.74
C LEU A 232 50.86 11.83 5.72
N SER A 233 51.23 10.81 4.93
CA SER A 233 52.64 10.42 4.75
C SER A 233 53.49 11.45 4.00
N GLN A 234 52.85 12.41 3.30
CA GLN A 234 53.51 13.52 2.60
C GLN A 234 53.63 14.81 3.46
N VAL A 235 52.97 14.80 4.62
CA VAL A 235 53.03 15.94 5.55
C VAL A 235 54.22 15.71 6.49
N ASP A 236 55.31 16.45 6.25
CA ASP A 236 56.55 16.42 7.03
C ASP A 236 56.42 17.10 8.41
N ASP A 237 55.33 16.83 9.10
CA ASP A 237 55.06 17.41 10.42
C ASP A 237 55.01 16.30 11.46
N ALA A 238 55.89 16.38 12.48
CA ALA A 238 56.04 15.34 13.52
C ALA A 238 54.69 15.01 14.22
N ILE A 239 53.82 16.02 14.38
CA ILE A 239 52.51 15.87 15.04
C ILE A 239 51.55 15.02 14.18
N ALA A 240 51.58 15.20 12.89
CA ALA A 240 50.72 14.42 11.98
C ALA A 240 51.22 12.98 11.82
N GLN A 241 52.54 12.76 11.89
CA GLN A 241 53.17 11.44 11.83
C GLN A 241 52.94 10.64 13.10
N ASP A 242 53.08 11.24 14.29
CA ASP A 242 52.81 10.59 15.56
C ASP A 242 51.35 10.09 15.67
N LYS A 243 50.38 10.94 15.31
CA LYS A 243 48.95 10.54 15.31
C LYS A 243 48.64 9.49 14.26
N ALA A 244 49.33 9.48 13.12
CA ALA A 244 49.16 8.47 12.09
C ALA A 244 49.81 7.11 12.45
N ALA A 245 50.86 7.11 13.28
CA ALA A 245 51.55 5.91 13.74
C ALA A 245 50.77 5.19 14.86
N ASP A 246 50.12 5.92 15.76
CA ASP A 246 49.28 5.36 16.83
C ASP A 246 48.00 4.72 16.32
N GLU A 247 47.57 5.03 15.08
CA GLU A 247 46.34 4.51 14.44
C GLU A 247 46.59 3.40 13.40
N GLU A 248 47.66 2.61 13.51
CA GLU A 248 47.99 1.54 12.55
C GLU A 248 46.89 0.47 12.40
N VAL A 249 45.89 0.47 13.28
CA VAL A 249 44.77 -0.47 13.30
C VAL A 249 43.39 0.23 13.24
N VAL A 250 43.31 1.55 13.34
CA VAL A 250 42.04 2.28 13.45
C VAL A 250 41.74 3.10 12.19
N SER A 251 40.51 3.09 11.76
CA SER A 251 40.00 3.94 10.67
C SER A 251 40.02 5.41 11.13
N PHE A 252 40.64 6.32 10.36
CA PHE A 252 40.56 7.76 10.60
C PHE A 252 39.10 8.24 10.69
N THR A 253 38.83 9.05 11.73
CA THR A 253 37.50 9.66 11.90
C THR A 253 37.51 11.11 11.40
N PRO A 254 36.35 11.72 11.10
CA PRO A 254 36.29 13.13 10.74
C PRO A 254 36.83 14.05 11.82
N GLU A 255 36.71 13.65 13.10
CA GLU A 255 37.20 14.38 14.28
C GLU A 255 38.72 14.42 14.28
N THR A 256 39.39 13.26 14.13
CA THR A 256 40.87 13.19 14.09
C THR A 256 41.43 13.98 12.91
N LEU A 257 40.77 13.98 11.75
CA LEU A 257 41.18 14.80 10.62
C LEU A 257 41.01 16.31 10.88
N THR A 258 40.02 16.69 11.69
CA THR A 258 39.81 18.08 12.09
C THR A 258 40.97 18.53 12.99
N GLU A 259 41.33 17.74 14.03
CA GLU A 259 42.44 18.01 14.93
C GLU A 259 43.75 18.18 14.15
N ILE A 260 44.09 17.25 13.27
CA ILE A 260 45.28 17.31 12.42
C ILE A 260 45.28 18.58 11.53
N ALA A 261 44.14 18.92 10.92
CA ALA A 261 44.04 20.11 10.09
C ALA A 261 44.20 21.42 10.89
N ASP A 262 43.67 21.47 12.10
CA ASP A 262 43.77 22.65 12.98
C ASP A 262 45.20 22.82 13.55
N GLU A 263 45.89 21.73 13.94
CA GLU A 263 47.27 21.74 14.34
C GLU A 263 48.19 22.22 13.19
N LEU A 264 47.96 21.74 11.97
CA LEU A 264 48.69 22.21 10.78
C LEU A 264 48.42 23.69 10.46
N ARG A 265 47.21 24.19 10.72
CA ARG A 265 46.90 25.62 10.58
C ARG A 265 47.60 26.47 11.62
N GLN A 266 47.63 26.01 12.88
CA GLN A 266 48.30 26.70 13.97
C GLN A 266 49.79 26.80 13.69
N SER A 267 50.44 25.70 13.28
CA SER A 267 51.86 25.69 12.93
C SER A 267 52.17 26.62 11.74
N LEU A 268 51.25 26.78 10.79
CA LEU A 268 51.36 27.73 9.66
C LEU A 268 51.18 29.19 10.10
N SER A 269 50.39 29.46 11.15
CA SER A 269 50.17 30.82 11.67
C SER A 269 51.30 31.33 12.54
N GLU A 270 52.03 30.42 13.22
CA GLU A 270 53.16 30.70 14.10
C GLU A 270 54.48 30.90 13.34
N GLN A 271 54.52 30.55 12.02
CA GLN A 271 55.72 30.75 11.20
C GLN A 271 55.95 32.22 10.88
N PRO A 272 57.21 32.71 11.01
CA PRO A 272 57.56 34.09 10.67
C PRO A 272 57.36 34.39 9.16
N ALA A 273 57.21 35.68 8.83
CA ALA A 273 56.95 36.07 7.46
C ALA A 273 58.03 35.54 6.48
N PRO A 274 57.66 34.87 5.38
CA PRO A 274 58.62 34.19 4.51
C PRO A 274 59.55 35.19 3.80
N LYS A 275 60.85 34.97 3.94
CA LYS A 275 61.90 35.82 3.36
C LYS A 275 62.39 35.35 2.01
N SER A 276 62.21 34.08 1.66
CA SER A 276 62.64 33.50 0.39
C SER A 276 61.48 33.09 -0.55
N LYS A 277 61.78 32.89 -1.84
CA LYS A 277 60.84 32.43 -2.83
C LYS A 277 60.46 30.96 -2.61
N GLU A 278 61.39 30.19 -2.07
CA GLU A 278 61.21 28.76 -1.72
C GLU A 278 60.32 28.60 -0.48
N GLU A 279 60.50 29.38 0.56
CA GLU A 279 59.64 29.39 1.74
C GLU A 279 58.20 29.73 1.41
N LYS A 280 57.99 30.72 0.50
CA LYS A 280 56.63 31.03 -0.02
C LYS A 280 55.98 29.87 -0.75
N LYS A 281 56.79 29.08 -1.49
CA LYS A 281 56.29 27.89 -2.20
C LYS A 281 55.89 26.81 -1.23
N THR A 282 56.71 26.51 -0.20
CA THR A 282 56.45 25.52 0.81
C THR A 282 55.20 25.86 1.65
N ILE A 283 55.04 27.12 2.06
CA ILE A 283 53.83 27.57 2.79
C ILE A 283 52.59 27.43 1.89
N ARG A 284 52.67 27.68 0.59
CA ARG A 284 51.58 27.52 -0.34
C ARG A 284 51.20 26.05 -0.52
N GLU A 285 52.17 25.14 -0.52
CA GLU A 285 51.98 23.70 -0.62
C GLU A 285 51.31 23.16 0.66
N LYS A 286 51.78 23.55 1.85
CA LYS A 286 51.18 23.20 3.14
C LYS A 286 49.73 23.71 3.25
N LYS A 287 49.43 24.95 2.85
CA LYS A 287 48.04 25.47 2.78
C LYS A 287 47.15 24.67 1.83
N LYS A 288 47.69 24.18 0.72
CA LYS A 288 46.98 23.32 -0.19
C LYS A 288 46.67 21.94 0.40
N GLN A 289 47.62 21.38 1.15
CA GLN A 289 47.46 20.10 1.87
C GLN A 289 46.37 20.20 2.95
N VAL A 290 46.35 21.27 3.76
CA VAL A 290 45.28 21.52 4.73
C VAL A 290 43.92 21.62 4.05
N ALA A 291 43.80 22.39 2.97
CA ALA A 291 42.55 22.48 2.22
C ALA A 291 42.10 21.15 1.56
N GLN A 292 43.05 20.25 1.26
CA GLN A 292 42.77 18.90 0.79
C GLN A 292 42.27 17.99 1.92
N LEU A 293 42.91 18.05 3.11
CA LEU A 293 42.46 17.31 4.28
C LEU A 293 41.04 17.68 4.69
N GLU A 294 40.71 18.97 4.70
CA GLU A 294 39.36 19.44 5.03
C GLU A 294 38.31 18.90 4.05
N LYS A 295 38.62 18.94 2.75
CA LYS A 295 37.73 18.35 1.73
C LYS A 295 37.57 16.83 1.89
N MET A 296 38.64 16.15 2.32
CA MET A 296 38.59 14.71 2.58
C MET A 296 37.80 14.40 3.84
N ARG A 297 37.97 15.20 4.90
CA ARG A 297 37.17 15.14 6.13
C ARG A 297 35.68 15.31 5.84
N ASP A 298 35.29 16.36 5.11
CA ASP A 298 33.90 16.62 4.76
C ASP A 298 33.30 15.46 3.95
N LYS A 299 34.10 14.90 3.04
CA LYS A 299 33.70 13.75 2.24
C LYS A 299 33.59 12.46 3.06
N LEU A 300 34.46 12.27 4.06
CA LEU A 300 34.40 11.14 4.97
C LEU A 300 33.15 11.24 5.84
N SER A 301 32.86 12.41 6.40
CA SER A 301 31.63 12.68 7.14
C SER A 301 30.36 12.43 6.28
N GLU A 302 30.37 12.80 4.98
CA GLU A 302 29.27 12.49 4.06
C GLU A 302 29.08 10.96 3.94
N TYR A 303 30.18 10.19 3.81
CA TYR A 303 30.08 8.73 3.70
C TYR A 303 29.64 8.08 5.01
N ASP A 304 30.09 8.54 6.15
CA ASP A 304 29.69 8.03 7.45
C ASP A 304 28.21 8.32 7.72
N ASN A 305 27.71 9.52 7.42
CA ASN A 305 26.28 9.86 7.45
C ASN A 305 25.45 8.97 6.50
N HIS A 306 25.99 8.62 5.32
CA HIS A 306 25.32 7.69 4.41
C HIS A 306 25.25 6.28 5.00
N LEU A 307 26.30 5.79 5.66
CA LEU A 307 26.32 4.48 6.30
C LEU A 307 25.39 4.42 7.50
N GLU A 308 25.33 5.48 8.31
CA GLU A 308 24.38 5.62 9.41
C GLU A 308 22.93 5.57 8.90
N THR A 309 22.60 6.38 7.89
CA THR A 309 21.26 6.39 7.25
C THR A 309 20.89 5.04 6.65
N LEU A 310 21.86 4.30 6.11
CA LEU A 310 21.65 2.96 5.56
C LEU A 310 21.29 1.95 6.66
N GLY A 311 21.84 2.07 7.88
CA GLY A 311 21.69 1.05 8.91
C GLY A 311 22.09 -0.33 8.35
N GLU A 312 21.19 -1.29 8.35
CA GLU A 312 21.41 -2.63 7.75
C GLU A 312 21.03 -2.73 6.26
N ARG A 313 20.44 -1.69 5.69
CA ARG A 313 19.94 -1.67 4.31
C ARG A 313 21.07 -1.62 3.28
N ASN A 314 20.83 -2.21 2.11
CA ASN A 314 21.76 -2.15 0.97
C ASN A 314 21.65 -0.85 0.16
N SER A 315 20.56 -0.10 0.29
CA SER A 315 20.32 1.13 -0.45
C SER A 315 19.28 2.01 0.21
N TYR A 316 19.33 3.31 -0.10
CA TYR A 316 18.24 4.25 0.21
C TYR A 316 18.19 5.38 -0.83
N SER A 317 17.13 6.21 -0.80
CA SER A 317 16.99 7.38 -1.67
C SER A 317 17.30 8.67 -0.91
N LYS A 318 18.17 9.55 -1.43
CA LYS A 318 18.48 10.87 -0.81
C LYS A 318 17.23 11.75 -0.62
N SER A 319 16.21 11.59 -1.48
CA SER A 319 14.96 12.36 -1.39
C SER A 319 13.92 11.74 -0.43
N ASP A 320 14.08 10.47 -0.04
CA ASP A 320 13.26 9.76 0.93
C ASP A 320 14.13 8.73 1.66
N PRO A 321 14.83 9.13 2.74
CA PRO A 321 15.79 8.28 3.43
C PRO A 321 15.21 6.95 3.94
N ASP A 322 13.91 6.88 4.17
CA ASP A 322 13.23 5.65 4.60
C ASP A 322 12.90 4.68 3.46
N ALA A 323 12.91 5.16 2.21
CA ALA A 323 12.63 4.31 1.06
C ALA A 323 13.86 3.51 0.62
N THR A 324 13.70 2.20 0.43
CA THR A 324 14.73 1.29 -0.06
C THR A 324 14.52 1.01 -1.55
N PHE A 325 15.60 0.91 -2.31
CA PHE A 325 15.50 0.51 -3.70
C PHE A 325 15.20 -0.98 -3.82
N MET A 326 14.08 -1.30 -4.45
CA MET A 326 13.60 -2.67 -4.62
C MET A 326 12.99 -2.87 -6.00
N ARG A 327 13.02 -4.11 -6.48
CA ARG A 327 12.38 -4.50 -7.73
C ARG A 327 10.86 -4.52 -7.53
N MET A 328 10.13 -3.75 -8.33
CA MET A 328 8.68 -3.72 -8.29
C MET A 328 8.07 -4.93 -9.00
N LYS A 329 6.93 -5.45 -8.50
CA LYS A 329 6.20 -6.55 -9.17
C LYS A 329 5.63 -6.11 -10.53
N GLU A 330 5.30 -4.82 -10.67
CA GLU A 330 4.71 -4.23 -11.88
C GLU A 330 5.78 -3.60 -12.80
N ASP A 331 6.80 -4.35 -13.12
CA ASP A 331 7.81 -3.95 -14.11
C ASP A 331 7.29 -4.31 -15.51
N ALA A 332 6.55 -3.38 -16.14
CA ALA A 332 5.95 -3.59 -17.45
C ALA A 332 6.99 -3.88 -18.55
N MET A 333 8.22 -3.43 -18.38
CA MET A 333 9.31 -3.67 -19.34
C MET A 333 10.12 -4.94 -19.02
N ASN A 334 9.85 -5.59 -17.90
CA ASN A 334 10.55 -6.78 -17.41
C ASN A 334 12.09 -6.67 -17.42
N ASN A 335 12.61 -5.45 -17.29
CA ASN A 335 14.06 -5.15 -17.36
C ASN A 335 14.74 -5.19 -15.97
N GLY A 336 14.02 -5.55 -14.92
CA GLY A 336 14.54 -5.63 -13.55
C GLY A 336 14.81 -4.28 -12.90
N GLN A 337 14.23 -3.19 -13.41
CA GLN A 337 14.44 -1.85 -12.87
C GLN A 337 14.05 -1.77 -11.39
N THR A 338 14.98 -1.31 -10.57
CA THR A 338 14.71 -1.00 -9.17
C THR A 338 14.18 0.42 -9.02
N LYS A 339 13.24 0.59 -8.08
CA LYS A 339 12.68 1.89 -7.72
C LYS A 339 12.68 2.05 -6.20
N PRO A 340 12.78 3.30 -5.68
CA PRO A 340 12.62 3.53 -4.25
C PRO A 340 11.19 3.21 -3.84
N GLY A 341 11.03 2.43 -2.79
CA GLY A 341 9.73 1.98 -2.33
C GLY A 341 9.76 1.42 -0.91
N TYR A 342 8.60 0.98 -0.49
CA TYR A 342 8.36 0.35 0.79
C TYR A 342 7.78 -1.04 0.57
N ASN A 343 8.22 -2.01 1.38
CA ASN A 343 7.59 -3.31 1.46
C ASN A 343 6.42 -3.21 2.45
N LEU A 344 5.20 -3.22 1.91
CA LEU A 344 3.97 -3.21 2.68
C LEU A 344 3.54 -4.64 2.95
N GLN A 345 3.43 -5.02 4.20
CA GLN A 345 2.78 -6.25 4.66
C GLN A 345 1.35 -5.93 5.09
N ILE A 346 0.40 -6.77 4.73
CA ILE A 346 -0.98 -6.70 5.22
C ILE A 346 -1.41 -8.06 5.76
N ALA A 347 -2.23 -8.03 6.80
CA ALA A 347 -3.05 -9.14 7.21
C ALA A 347 -4.48 -8.90 6.76
N THR A 348 -5.16 -9.95 6.32
CA THR A 348 -6.56 -9.87 5.91
C THR A 348 -7.36 -11.03 6.50
N GLU A 349 -8.64 -10.77 6.75
CA GLU A 349 -9.64 -11.76 7.05
C GLU A 349 -10.97 -11.35 6.41
N ASN A 350 -11.61 -12.25 5.68
CA ASN A 350 -12.81 -11.94 4.88
C ASN A 350 -12.60 -10.75 3.93
N GLN A 351 -11.34 -10.56 3.45
CA GLN A 351 -10.85 -9.44 2.63
C GLN A 351 -10.96 -8.06 3.32
N PHE A 352 -11.15 -7.99 4.63
CA PHE A 352 -10.88 -6.77 5.40
C PHE A 352 -9.40 -6.73 5.76
N ILE A 353 -8.81 -5.56 5.74
CA ILE A 353 -7.45 -5.35 6.24
C ILE A 353 -7.54 -5.33 7.77
N THR A 354 -6.92 -6.32 8.43
CA THR A 354 -6.89 -6.44 9.89
C THR A 354 -5.63 -5.83 10.49
N ASP A 355 -4.49 -5.94 9.80
CA ASP A 355 -3.27 -5.23 10.18
C ASP A 355 -2.45 -4.84 8.95
N PHE A 356 -1.50 -3.92 9.14
CA PHE A 356 -0.55 -3.51 8.11
C PHE A 356 0.75 -2.99 8.73
N GLY A 357 1.86 -3.20 8.01
CA GLY A 357 3.18 -2.72 8.42
C GLY A 357 4.08 -2.38 7.24
N PHE A 358 5.00 -1.43 7.43
CA PHE A 358 6.00 -1.04 6.44
C PHE A 358 7.38 -1.48 6.86
N PHE A 359 8.07 -2.14 5.93
CA PHE A 359 9.40 -2.68 6.16
C PHE A 359 10.39 -2.17 5.11
N HIS A 360 11.63 -1.96 5.55
CA HIS A 360 12.72 -1.57 4.67
C HIS A 360 13.32 -2.75 3.90
N ASN A 361 13.17 -3.96 4.46
CA ASN A 361 13.69 -5.16 3.84
C ASN A 361 12.85 -5.53 2.59
N PRO A 362 13.46 -5.68 1.41
CA PRO A 362 12.76 -6.11 0.21
C PRO A 362 12.32 -7.57 0.24
N ASN A 363 12.85 -8.40 1.16
CA ASN A 363 12.48 -9.79 1.38
C ASN A 363 11.42 -9.91 2.47
N ASP A 364 10.48 -10.84 2.28
CA ASP A 364 9.35 -11.02 3.18
C ASP A 364 9.68 -11.87 4.41
N THR A 365 10.73 -12.71 4.34
CA THR A 365 11.10 -13.66 5.42
C THR A 365 11.31 -12.97 6.77
N GLY A 366 12.08 -11.90 6.79
CA GLY A 366 12.41 -11.15 8.03
C GLY A 366 11.34 -10.16 8.47
N THR A 367 10.20 -10.06 7.77
CA THR A 367 9.12 -9.13 8.13
C THR A 367 8.04 -9.77 8.99
N MET A 368 7.98 -11.11 9.06
CA MET A 368 6.87 -11.83 9.65
C MET A 368 6.80 -11.67 11.17
N ILE A 369 7.89 -11.86 11.89
CA ILE A 369 7.91 -11.75 13.35
C ILE A 369 7.56 -10.33 13.82
N PRO A 370 8.21 -9.25 13.32
CA PRO A 370 7.81 -7.89 13.68
C PRO A 370 6.35 -7.57 13.31
N PHE A 371 5.81 -8.23 12.29
CA PHE A 371 4.42 -8.07 11.89
C PHE A 371 3.46 -8.75 12.88
N PHE A 372 3.77 -9.96 13.36
CA PHE A 372 3.03 -10.63 14.44
C PHE A 372 3.03 -9.83 15.74
N GLU A 373 4.18 -9.26 16.09
CA GLU A 373 4.30 -8.39 17.27
C GLU A 373 3.41 -7.14 17.12
N SER A 374 3.34 -6.54 15.91
CA SER A 374 2.42 -5.44 15.61
C SER A 374 0.97 -5.83 15.86
N PHE A 375 0.55 -6.99 15.36
CA PHE A 375 -0.80 -7.52 15.55
C PHE A 375 -1.10 -7.76 17.04
N SER A 376 -0.20 -8.44 17.75
CA SER A 376 -0.35 -8.71 19.18
C SER A 376 -0.40 -7.42 20.02
N ASN A 377 0.44 -6.44 19.70
CA ASN A 377 0.42 -5.13 20.35
C ASN A 377 -0.89 -4.37 20.10
N ARG A 378 -1.51 -4.59 18.94
CA ARG A 378 -2.77 -3.94 18.55
C ARG A 378 -3.99 -4.57 19.20
N TYR A 379 -4.04 -5.90 19.30
CA TYR A 379 -5.23 -6.66 19.72
C TYR A 379 -5.07 -7.41 21.05
N GLY A 380 -3.87 -7.45 21.62
CA GLY A 380 -3.57 -8.11 22.90
C GLY A 380 -3.39 -9.64 22.81
N HIS A 381 -3.43 -10.22 21.61
CA HIS A 381 -3.21 -11.65 21.37
C HIS A 381 -2.63 -11.88 19.97
N PHE A 382 -2.05 -13.06 19.76
CA PHE A 382 -1.69 -13.55 18.42
C PHE A 382 -2.88 -14.26 17.77
N ALA A 383 -2.93 -14.25 16.43
CA ALA A 383 -3.90 -15.06 15.70
C ALA A 383 -3.65 -16.56 15.93
N LYS A 384 -4.71 -17.35 15.94
CA LYS A 384 -4.62 -18.81 16.11
C LYS A 384 -4.12 -19.52 14.85
N GLU A 385 -4.58 -19.07 13.69
CA GLU A 385 -4.27 -19.65 12.38
C GLU A 385 -3.58 -18.60 11.49
N VAL A 386 -2.46 -18.95 10.91
CA VAL A 386 -1.68 -18.06 10.04
C VAL A 386 -1.48 -18.69 8.67
N CYS A 387 -1.92 -18.01 7.63
CA CYS A 387 -1.76 -18.43 6.26
C CYS A 387 -0.87 -17.44 5.48
N ALA A 388 0.28 -17.91 4.99
CA ALA A 388 1.21 -17.08 4.23
C ALA A 388 1.90 -17.86 3.10
N ASP A 389 2.62 -17.13 2.22
CA ASP A 389 3.33 -17.75 1.09
C ASP A 389 4.68 -18.36 1.51
N SER A 390 5.29 -19.05 0.56
CA SER A 390 6.59 -19.72 0.74
C SER A 390 7.75 -18.76 1.05
N GLY A 391 7.60 -17.47 0.76
CA GLY A 391 8.55 -16.44 1.16
C GLY A 391 8.74 -16.28 2.67
N TYR A 392 7.75 -16.72 3.46
CA TYR A 392 7.75 -16.65 4.94
C TYR A 392 8.17 -17.96 5.62
N GLY A 393 8.34 -19.05 4.87
CA GLY A 393 8.62 -20.39 5.41
C GLY A 393 10.06 -20.59 5.84
N SER A 394 10.50 -19.96 6.92
CA SER A 394 11.81 -20.11 7.56
C SER A 394 11.73 -20.87 8.88
N GLU A 395 12.87 -21.43 9.34
CA GLU A 395 12.96 -22.09 10.65
C GLU A 395 12.56 -21.13 11.78
N GLU A 396 13.09 -19.91 11.73
CA GLU A 396 12.85 -18.86 12.71
C GLU A 396 11.36 -18.52 12.83
N ASN A 397 10.67 -18.33 11.69
CA ASN A 397 9.26 -18.03 11.67
C ASN A 397 8.39 -19.19 12.17
N TYR A 398 8.72 -20.45 11.79
CA TYR A 398 8.01 -21.61 12.31
C TYR A 398 8.23 -21.79 13.82
N SER A 399 9.47 -21.58 14.30
CA SER A 399 9.80 -21.64 15.72
C SER A 399 9.02 -20.60 16.53
N PHE A 400 8.91 -19.39 16.00
CA PHE A 400 8.13 -18.31 16.63
C PHE A 400 6.64 -18.69 16.72
N MET A 401 6.05 -19.16 15.62
CA MET A 401 4.64 -19.55 15.57
C MET A 401 4.36 -20.72 16.54
N GLU A 402 5.24 -21.71 16.62
CA GLU A 402 5.10 -22.83 17.56
C GLU A 402 5.19 -22.37 19.02
N ALA A 403 6.14 -21.49 19.35
CA ALA A 403 6.30 -20.93 20.70
C ALA A 403 5.05 -20.15 21.17
N HIS A 404 4.35 -19.50 20.24
CA HIS A 404 3.14 -18.73 20.53
C HIS A 404 1.84 -19.51 20.26
N LYS A 405 1.92 -20.83 20.04
CA LYS A 405 0.78 -21.73 19.81
C LYS A 405 -0.08 -21.34 18.59
N MET A 406 0.56 -20.76 17.56
CA MET A 406 -0.08 -20.40 16.31
C MET A 406 -0.03 -21.58 15.34
N GLU A 407 -1.12 -21.88 14.68
CA GLU A 407 -1.17 -22.92 13.66
C GLU A 407 -0.65 -22.38 12.33
N ALA A 408 0.52 -22.89 11.89
CA ALA A 408 1.18 -22.43 10.69
C ALA A 408 0.65 -23.14 9.44
N TYR A 409 -0.19 -22.47 8.67
CA TYR A 409 -0.55 -22.83 7.29
C TYR A 409 0.34 -22.09 6.27
N VAL A 410 1.63 -21.97 6.60
CA VAL A 410 2.63 -21.28 5.83
C VAL A 410 3.33 -22.26 4.91
N LYS A 411 3.36 -21.95 3.63
CA LYS A 411 4.09 -22.79 2.65
C LYS A 411 5.60 -22.63 2.86
N TYR A 412 6.35 -23.65 2.53
CA TYR A 412 7.82 -23.63 2.48
C TYR A 412 8.33 -23.78 1.06
N ASN A 413 9.59 -23.46 0.86
CA ASN A 413 10.24 -23.64 -0.44
C ASN A 413 10.10 -25.09 -0.91
N PHE A 414 9.72 -25.27 -2.18
CA PHE A 414 9.46 -26.54 -2.85
C PHE A 414 8.13 -27.24 -2.49
N PHE A 415 7.26 -26.75 -1.59
CA PHE A 415 5.99 -27.38 -1.24
C PHE A 415 5.17 -27.86 -2.46
N HIS A 416 5.02 -27.01 -3.49
CA HIS A 416 4.33 -27.41 -4.73
C HIS A 416 5.16 -28.32 -5.63
N LYS A 417 6.50 -28.21 -5.58
CA LYS A 417 7.39 -29.04 -6.40
C LYS A 417 7.48 -30.46 -5.86
N GLU A 418 7.46 -30.65 -4.55
CA GLU A 418 7.48 -31.96 -3.88
C GLU A 418 6.29 -32.84 -4.25
N GLN A 419 5.16 -32.25 -4.64
CA GLN A 419 3.97 -32.98 -5.06
C GLN A 419 4.09 -33.55 -6.49
N LYS A 420 5.03 -33.04 -7.29
CA LYS A 420 5.23 -33.45 -8.67
C LYS A 420 6.01 -34.78 -8.74
N ARG A 421 5.60 -35.67 -9.67
CA ARG A 421 6.25 -36.97 -9.91
C ARG A 421 7.77 -36.82 -10.18
N ALA A 422 8.18 -35.81 -10.95
CA ALA A 422 9.57 -35.54 -11.24
C ALA A 422 10.43 -35.26 -9.99
N PHE A 423 9.85 -34.58 -8.98
CA PHE A 423 10.55 -34.36 -7.72
C PHE A 423 10.66 -35.63 -6.87
N LYS A 424 9.55 -36.39 -6.77
CA LYS A 424 9.50 -37.65 -6.00
C LYS A 424 10.41 -38.71 -6.57
N ASN A 425 10.59 -38.71 -7.88
CA ASN A 425 11.45 -39.70 -8.58
C ASN A 425 12.92 -39.26 -8.65
N ASP A 426 13.30 -38.08 -8.19
CA ASP A 426 14.68 -37.62 -8.18
C ASP A 426 15.42 -38.21 -6.98
N ILE A 427 16.11 -39.33 -7.22
CA ILE A 427 16.86 -40.10 -6.21
C ILE A 427 18.06 -39.33 -5.61
N PHE A 428 18.46 -38.21 -6.23
CA PHE A 428 19.58 -37.42 -5.76
C PHE A 428 19.21 -36.31 -4.78
N ARG A 429 17.94 -36.08 -4.56
CA ARG A 429 17.49 -35.04 -3.62
C ARG A 429 17.63 -35.51 -2.18
N ILE A 430 18.06 -34.61 -1.31
CA ILE A 430 18.21 -34.85 0.12
C ILE A 430 16.87 -35.27 0.73
N GLU A 431 15.79 -34.64 0.32
CA GLU A 431 14.43 -34.90 0.80
C GLU A 431 13.93 -36.32 0.45
N ASN A 432 14.52 -36.95 -0.54
CA ASN A 432 14.15 -38.31 -1.00
C ASN A 432 15.11 -39.40 -0.51
N LEU A 433 16.24 -39.04 0.15
CA LEU A 433 17.14 -40.00 0.73
C LEU A 433 16.52 -40.63 2.00
N TYR A 434 16.74 -41.93 2.16
CA TYR A 434 16.34 -42.61 3.39
C TYR A 434 17.22 -42.13 4.56
N TYR A 435 16.60 -41.75 5.65
CA TYR A 435 17.25 -41.39 6.91
C TYR A 435 16.93 -42.44 7.97
N ASN A 436 17.93 -42.96 8.63
CA ASN A 436 17.79 -43.84 9.78
C ASN A 436 18.00 -43.01 11.06
N PRO A 437 16.94 -42.78 11.88
CA PRO A 437 17.07 -41.95 13.09
C PRO A 437 17.82 -42.68 14.23
N GLU A 438 17.77 -44.03 14.30
CA GLU A 438 18.46 -44.79 15.35
C GLU A 438 19.98 -44.78 15.14
N GLY A 439 20.43 -44.91 13.89
CA GLY A 439 21.85 -44.88 13.55
C GLY A 439 22.40 -43.52 13.17
N ASP A 440 21.56 -42.48 13.11
CA ASP A 440 21.90 -41.11 12.68
C ASP A 440 22.72 -41.08 11.36
N TYR A 441 22.20 -41.73 10.30
CA TYR A 441 22.80 -41.72 8.98
C TYR A 441 21.76 -41.63 7.85
N PHE A 442 22.18 -41.09 6.73
CA PHE A 442 21.43 -41.14 5.47
C PHE A 442 21.97 -42.28 4.58
N VAL A 443 21.10 -42.81 3.71
CA VAL A 443 21.51 -43.81 2.71
C VAL A 443 21.58 -43.13 1.34
N CYS A 444 22.72 -43.19 0.69
CA CYS A 444 22.90 -42.64 -0.66
C CYS A 444 22.19 -43.53 -1.70
N PRO A 445 21.95 -43.06 -2.95
CA PRO A 445 21.29 -43.86 -4.01
C PRO A 445 21.98 -45.17 -4.39
N MET A 446 23.25 -45.35 -4.00
CA MET A 446 24.01 -46.59 -4.16
C MET A 446 24.03 -47.49 -2.90
N GLY A 447 23.19 -47.18 -1.90
CA GLY A 447 23.08 -47.97 -0.68
C GLY A 447 24.17 -47.72 0.35
N GLN A 448 25.10 -46.77 0.17
CA GLN A 448 26.12 -46.46 1.18
C GLN A 448 25.56 -45.58 2.28
N HIS A 449 25.98 -45.81 3.52
CA HIS A 449 25.71 -44.96 4.64
C HIS A 449 26.49 -43.65 4.50
N MET A 450 25.79 -42.54 4.67
CA MET A 450 26.35 -41.22 4.82
C MET A 450 26.34 -40.90 6.31
N GLU A 451 27.49 -40.97 6.94
CA GLU A 451 27.65 -40.81 8.38
C GLU A 451 27.79 -39.35 8.77
N ARG A 452 27.37 -39.02 9.98
CA ARG A 452 27.54 -37.70 10.57
C ARG A 452 29.03 -37.40 10.70
N VAL A 453 29.48 -36.28 10.15
CA VAL A 453 30.88 -35.84 10.21
C VAL A 453 31.06 -34.53 10.97
N GLY A 454 29.99 -33.82 11.25
CA GLY A 454 30.06 -32.56 12.01
C GLY A 454 28.75 -31.82 12.08
N VAL A 455 28.78 -30.68 12.72
CA VAL A 455 27.67 -29.75 12.84
C VAL A 455 28.14 -28.40 12.29
N SER A 456 27.31 -27.79 11.46
CA SER A 456 27.49 -26.46 10.91
C SER A 456 26.55 -25.50 11.65
N HIS A 457 27.08 -24.45 12.22
CA HIS A 457 26.31 -23.41 12.88
C HIS A 457 26.22 -22.19 11.96
N GLY A 458 24.99 -21.78 11.65
CA GLY A 458 24.69 -20.58 10.88
C GLY A 458 24.04 -19.51 11.75
N LYS A 459 24.04 -18.28 11.26
CA LYS A 459 23.30 -17.15 11.83
C LYS A 459 22.57 -16.44 10.71
N THR A 460 21.27 -16.19 10.89
CA THR A 460 20.47 -15.39 9.95
C THR A 460 20.79 -13.91 10.08
N ASP A 461 20.36 -13.09 9.13
CA ASP A 461 20.50 -11.63 9.20
C ASP A 461 19.78 -11.04 10.42
N SER A 462 18.74 -11.70 10.93
CA SER A 462 18.03 -11.34 12.17
C SER A 462 18.77 -11.74 13.45
N GLY A 463 19.87 -12.50 13.33
CA GLY A 463 20.64 -12.99 14.47
C GLY A 463 20.20 -14.36 15.00
N TYR A 464 19.17 -15.00 14.40
CA TYR A 464 18.71 -16.32 14.79
C TYR A 464 19.77 -17.38 14.44
N ARG A 465 20.05 -18.28 15.41
CA ARG A 465 21.04 -19.35 15.26
C ARG A 465 20.41 -20.58 14.65
N THR A 466 20.96 -21.02 13.53
CA THR A 466 20.57 -22.26 12.86
C THR A 466 21.65 -23.31 13.06
N GLU A 467 21.22 -24.57 13.19
CA GLU A 467 22.08 -25.73 13.31
C GLU A 467 21.78 -26.70 12.18
N SER A 468 22.80 -27.11 11.46
CA SER A 468 22.72 -28.12 10.41
C SER A 468 23.74 -29.22 10.65
N VAL A 469 23.32 -30.47 10.54
CA VAL A 469 24.21 -31.61 10.65
C VAL A 469 24.75 -31.95 9.26
N VAL A 470 26.06 -32.20 9.18
CA VAL A 470 26.75 -32.55 7.95
C VAL A 470 26.97 -34.06 7.90
N TYR A 471 26.45 -34.68 6.86
CA TYR A 471 26.63 -36.11 6.59
C TYR A 471 27.46 -36.31 5.35
N ARG A 472 28.40 -37.31 5.40
CA ARG A 472 29.34 -37.59 4.32
C ARG A 472 29.26 -39.06 3.91
N ALA A 473 29.20 -39.34 2.60
CA ALA A 473 29.28 -40.66 2.06
C ALA A 473 30.70 -41.23 2.25
N LYS A 474 30.83 -42.55 2.51
CA LYS A 474 32.13 -43.20 2.76
C LYS A 474 33.05 -43.14 1.54
N ASN A 475 32.56 -43.51 0.37
CA ASN A 475 33.36 -43.53 -0.86
C ASN A 475 32.50 -43.23 -2.10
N CYS A 476 32.83 -42.17 -2.82
CA CYS A 476 32.22 -41.79 -4.09
C CYS A 476 33.17 -41.98 -5.30
N GLN A 477 34.36 -42.55 -5.09
CA GLN A 477 35.32 -42.82 -6.17
C GLN A 477 34.83 -44.03 -6.98
N GLY A 478 34.81 -43.93 -8.31
CA GLY A 478 34.31 -45.00 -9.19
C GLY A 478 32.78 -45.20 -9.18
N CYS A 479 32.02 -44.36 -8.45
CA CYS A 479 30.56 -44.48 -8.40
C CYS A 479 29.90 -44.13 -9.76
N PRO A 480 29.10 -45.05 -10.33
CA PRO A 480 28.47 -44.82 -11.65
C PRO A 480 27.45 -43.70 -11.65
N LEU A 481 26.84 -43.37 -10.49
CA LEU A 481 25.87 -42.31 -10.34
C LEU A 481 26.50 -40.96 -9.98
N ARG A 482 27.83 -40.88 -9.86
CA ARG A 482 28.52 -39.68 -9.40
C ARG A 482 28.15 -38.42 -10.20
N TRP A 483 28.06 -38.55 -11.53
CA TRP A 483 27.81 -37.45 -12.45
C TRP A 483 26.48 -36.70 -12.18
N GLY A 484 25.46 -37.42 -11.74
CA GLY A 484 24.15 -36.83 -11.36
C GLY A 484 24.04 -36.45 -9.88
N CYS A 485 24.81 -37.15 -9.04
CA CYS A 485 24.71 -37.09 -7.59
C CYS A 485 25.58 -35.97 -6.98
N TYR A 486 26.83 -35.80 -7.46
CA TYR A 486 27.79 -34.89 -6.84
C TYR A 486 28.70 -34.23 -7.88
N LYS A 487 28.49 -32.95 -8.10
CA LYS A 487 29.13 -32.16 -9.16
C LYS A 487 30.59 -31.78 -8.89
N LYS A 488 31.09 -31.91 -7.63
CA LYS A 488 32.49 -31.59 -7.32
C LYS A 488 33.40 -32.70 -7.86
N ARG A 489 34.54 -32.33 -8.48
CA ARG A 489 35.47 -33.28 -9.08
C ARG A 489 36.17 -34.19 -8.05
N LYS A 490 36.47 -33.68 -6.85
CA LYS A 490 37.18 -34.38 -5.78
C LYS A 490 36.30 -34.52 -4.53
N GLY A 491 36.61 -35.50 -3.68
CA GLY A 491 35.94 -35.76 -2.41
C GLY A 491 34.67 -36.59 -2.53
N ASN A 492 34.08 -36.90 -1.40
CA ASN A 492 32.83 -37.63 -1.25
C ASN A 492 31.64 -36.67 -1.16
N ARG A 493 30.45 -37.17 -1.46
CA ARG A 493 29.24 -36.36 -1.33
C ARG A 493 29.00 -36.00 0.12
N GLU A 494 28.81 -34.70 0.37
CA GLU A 494 28.36 -34.16 1.62
C GLU A 494 26.97 -33.56 1.44
N ILE A 495 26.12 -33.75 2.43
CA ILE A 495 24.81 -33.11 2.57
C ILE A 495 24.74 -32.42 3.90
N GLU A 496 24.15 -31.23 3.91
CA GLU A 496 23.90 -30.46 5.10
C GLU A 496 22.39 -30.45 5.36
N VAL A 497 21.99 -30.91 6.53
CA VAL A 497 20.60 -31.16 6.89
C VAL A 497 20.26 -30.43 8.18
N ASN A 498 19.28 -29.55 8.09
CA ASN A 498 18.66 -28.92 9.27
C ASN A 498 17.45 -29.74 9.68
N HIS A 499 17.60 -30.58 10.70
CA HIS A 499 16.53 -31.47 11.17
C HIS A 499 15.35 -30.73 11.75
N ARG A 500 15.57 -29.61 12.47
CA ARG A 500 14.48 -28.78 13.01
C ARG A 500 13.61 -28.20 11.89
N LEU A 501 14.24 -27.64 10.86
CA LEU A 501 13.52 -27.13 9.69
C LEU A 501 12.79 -28.25 8.94
N MET A 502 13.37 -29.46 8.84
CA MET A 502 12.70 -30.62 8.23
C MET A 502 11.44 -31.02 9.01
N GLU A 503 11.51 -31.01 10.34
CA GLU A 503 10.35 -31.31 11.20
C GLU A 503 9.25 -30.23 11.06
N TYR A 504 9.63 -28.94 11.02
CA TYR A 504 8.67 -27.87 10.74
C TYR A 504 8.01 -28.01 9.36
N LYS A 505 8.78 -28.37 8.33
CA LYS A 505 8.24 -28.65 6.99
C LYS A 505 7.29 -29.83 6.98
N ARG A 506 7.57 -30.88 7.76
CA ARG A 506 6.69 -32.05 7.91
C ARG A 506 5.36 -31.62 8.53
N LYS A 507 5.40 -30.93 9.69
CA LYS A 507 4.20 -30.39 10.38
C LYS A 507 3.41 -29.44 9.46
N ALA A 508 4.09 -28.54 8.75
CA ALA A 508 3.45 -27.63 7.82
C ALA A 508 2.79 -28.37 6.64
N ARG A 509 3.44 -29.44 6.12
CA ARG A 509 2.85 -30.29 5.06
C ARG A 509 1.57 -30.97 5.54
N GLU A 510 1.57 -31.57 6.72
CA GLU A 510 0.41 -32.21 7.31
C GLU A 510 -0.75 -31.21 7.43
N ARG A 511 -0.51 -30.03 8.01
CA ARG A 511 -1.50 -28.96 8.10
C ARG A 511 -2.01 -28.49 6.74
N LEU A 512 -1.10 -28.19 5.80
CA LEU A 512 -1.47 -27.71 4.45
C LEU A 512 -2.23 -28.72 3.60
N THR A 513 -2.14 -30.01 3.91
CA THR A 513 -2.86 -31.10 3.22
C THR A 513 -4.12 -31.55 3.95
N SER A 514 -4.36 -31.08 5.17
CA SER A 514 -5.62 -31.30 5.89
C SER A 514 -6.79 -30.56 5.23
N GLU A 515 -8.01 -30.91 5.58
CA GLU A 515 -9.22 -30.24 5.10
C GLU A 515 -9.17 -28.73 5.35
N ARG A 516 -8.81 -28.31 6.56
CA ARG A 516 -8.64 -26.90 6.93
C ARG A 516 -7.53 -26.23 6.11
N GLY A 517 -6.43 -26.95 5.87
CA GLY A 517 -5.32 -26.47 5.04
C GLY A 517 -5.71 -26.28 3.56
N LEU A 518 -6.56 -27.14 3.04
CA LEU A 518 -7.11 -27.00 1.68
C LEU A 518 -8.02 -25.76 1.58
N GLU A 519 -8.84 -25.52 2.59
CA GLU A 519 -9.68 -24.32 2.71
C GLU A 519 -8.79 -23.04 2.70
N HIS A 520 -7.79 -22.98 3.57
CA HIS A 520 -6.86 -21.85 3.62
C HIS A 520 -6.15 -21.62 2.28
N ARG A 521 -5.72 -22.70 1.62
CA ARG A 521 -5.05 -22.59 0.31
C ARG A 521 -5.97 -22.08 -0.77
N SER A 522 -7.27 -22.39 -0.74
CA SER A 522 -8.27 -21.87 -1.67
C SER A 522 -8.62 -20.41 -1.39
N ASN A 523 -8.64 -20.02 -0.11
CA ASN A 523 -8.99 -18.66 0.30
C ASN A 523 -7.84 -17.66 0.10
N ARG A 524 -6.57 -18.10 0.16
CA ARG A 524 -5.43 -17.20 0.06
C ARG A 524 -5.42 -16.29 -1.16
N PRO A 525 -5.70 -16.73 -2.41
CA PRO A 525 -5.80 -15.83 -3.57
C PRO A 525 -6.94 -14.83 -3.46
N ILE A 526 -8.01 -15.21 -2.75
CA ILE A 526 -9.19 -14.37 -2.58
C ILE A 526 -8.97 -13.33 -1.46
N GLU A 527 -8.13 -13.63 -0.49
CA GLU A 527 -7.86 -12.79 0.66
C GLU A 527 -6.86 -11.66 0.32
N PRO A 528 -5.54 -11.77 0.54
CA PRO A 528 -4.64 -10.62 0.36
C PRO A 528 -4.44 -10.24 -1.12
N GLU A 529 -4.41 -11.21 -2.04
CA GLU A 529 -4.15 -10.91 -3.45
C GLU A 529 -5.29 -10.09 -4.08
N ALA A 530 -6.55 -10.42 -3.75
CA ALA A 530 -7.70 -9.63 -4.21
C ALA A 530 -7.71 -8.22 -3.57
N VAL A 531 -7.31 -8.09 -2.31
CA VAL A 531 -7.18 -6.79 -1.63
C VAL A 531 -6.11 -5.94 -2.34
N PHE A 532 -4.95 -6.51 -2.66
CA PHE A 532 -3.94 -5.80 -3.45
C PHE A 532 -4.41 -5.42 -4.86
N GLY A 533 -5.18 -6.29 -5.50
CA GLY A 533 -5.81 -6.00 -6.78
C GLY A 533 -6.75 -4.79 -6.69
N GLN A 534 -7.64 -4.77 -5.70
CA GLN A 534 -8.55 -3.64 -5.47
C GLN A 534 -7.79 -2.36 -5.13
N MET A 535 -6.79 -2.43 -4.26
CA MET A 535 -5.96 -1.30 -3.86
C MET A 535 -5.25 -0.68 -5.06
N LYS A 536 -4.55 -1.49 -5.84
CA LYS A 536 -3.66 -0.99 -6.90
C LYS A 536 -4.41 -0.61 -8.17
N TYR A 537 -5.43 -1.39 -8.56
CA TYR A 537 -6.11 -1.19 -9.85
C TYR A 537 -7.42 -0.41 -9.70
N ASN A 538 -8.32 -0.81 -8.81
CA ASN A 538 -9.63 -0.16 -8.68
C ASN A 538 -9.53 1.16 -7.91
N MET A 539 -8.66 1.22 -6.89
CA MET A 539 -8.46 2.43 -6.08
C MET A 539 -7.23 3.24 -6.50
N HIS A 540 -6.45 2.78 -7.49
CA HIS A 540 -5.27 3.48 -8.04
C HIS A 540 -4.22 3.88 -6.99
N TYR A 541 -4.10 3.11 -5.90
CA TYR A 541 -3.15 3.35 -4.82
C TYR A 541 -1.84 2.59 -5.08
N LYS A 542 -1.06 3.04 -6.10
CA LYS A 542 0.17 2.39 -6.57
C LYS A 542 1.46 3.08 -6.13
N ARG A 543 1.36 4.34 -5.69
CA ARG A 543 2.50 5.17 -5.33
C ARG A 543 2.14 6.09 -4.19
N PHE A 544 3.04 6.20 -3.20
CA PHE A 544 2.87 7.14 -2.09
C PHE A 544 3.00 8.60 -2.52
N ARG A 545 2.35 9.48 -1.75
CA ARG A 545 2.38 10.93 -1.97
C ARG A 545 3.14 11.67 -0.88
N HIS A 546 3.62 10.94 0.11
CA HIS A 546 4.40 11.43 1.25
C HIS A 546 5.81 10.86 1.22
N PHE A 547 6.72 11.51 1.92
CA PHE A 547 8.07 11.05 2.22
C PHE A 547 8.15 10.65 3.69
N GLY A 548 8.95 9.65 4.00
CA GLY A 548 9.20 9.15 5.34
C GLY A 548 8.17 8.13 5.80
N LYS A 549 8.63 7.13 6.54
CA LYS A 549 7.83 5.98 7.01
C LYS A 549 6.60 6.42 7.79
N ASP A 550 6.72 7.36 8.72
CA ASP A 550 5.60 7.81 9.56
C ASP A 550 4.45 8.40 8.75
N LYS A 551 4.76 9.26 7.75
CA LYS A 551 3.74 9.87 6.90
C LYS A 551 3.14 8.88 5.91
N VAL A 552 3.93 7.90 5.48
CA VAL A 552 3.46 6.80 4.62
C VAL A 552 2.52 5.89 5.42
N THR A 553 2.85 5.59 6.67
CA THR A 553 2.00 4.82 7.60
C THR A 553 0.68 5.54 7.87
N MET A 554 0.72 6.83 8.14
CA MET A 554 -0.48 7.68 8.29
C MET A 554 -1.36 7.63 7.02
N ASP A 555 -0.77 7.82 5.86
CA ASP A 555 -1.48 7.84 4.57
C ASP A 555 -2.17 6.50 4.30
N PHE A 556 -1.47 5.40 4.60
CA PHE A 556 -2.02 4.05 4.45
C PHE A 556 -3.09 3.73 5.51
N ALA A 557 -2.97 4.24 6.73
CA ALA A 557 -4.01 4.08 7.75
C ALA A 557 -5.34 4.68 7.30
N PHE A 558 -5.34 5.91 6.74
CA PHE A 558 -6.53 6.49 6.12
C PHE A 558 -7.07 5.63 4.97
N PHE A 559 -6.17 5.07 4.15
CA PHE A 559 -6.56 4.17 3.08
C PHE A 559 -7.22 2.89 3.61
N ALA A 560 -6.62 2.23 4.59
CA ALA A 560 -7.13 0.98 5.17
C ALA A 560 -8.49 1.18 5.86
N ILE A 561 -8.68 2.28 6.58
CA ILE A 561 -9.97 2.68 7.16
C ILE A 561 -11.02 2.83 6.05
N ALA A 562 -10.72 3.62 5.01
CA ALA A 562 -11.63 3.86 3.89
C ALA A 562 -11.96 2.57 3.12
N PHE A 563 -10.96 1.72 2.89
CA PHE A 563 -11.11 0.42 2.25
C PHE A 563 -12.05 -0.50 3.02
N ASN A 564 -11.84 -0.63 4.33
CA ASN A 564 -12.66 -1.46 5.19
C ASN A 564 -14.12 -0.97 5.27
N ILE A 565 -14.34 0.33 5.38
CA ILE A 565 -15.69 0.90 5.39
C ILE A 565 -16.37 0.69 4.02
N LYS A 566 -15.66 0.88 2.91
CA LYS A 566 -16.19 0.63 1.56
C LYS A 566 -16.63 -0.83 1.41
N LYS A 567 -15.83 -1.75 1.89
CA LYS A 567 -16.16 -3.18 1.88
C LYS A 567 -17.33 -3.52 2.79
N MET A 568 -17.37 -2.95 3.99
CA MET A 568 -18.50 -3.09 4.92
C MET A 568 -19.80 -2.61 4.25
N ALA A 569 -19.80 -1.44 3.62
CA ALA A 569 -20.95 -0.92 2.89
C ALA A 569 -21.45 -1.90 1.82
N ALA A 570 -20.52 -2.46 1.01
CA ALA A 570 -20.87 -3.42 -0.02
C ALA A 570 -21.46 -4.74 0.54
N LYS A 571 -20.93 -5.24 1.67
CA LYS A 571 -21.47 -6.45 2.32
C LYS A 571 -22.88 -6.20 2.89
N VAL A 572 -23.10 -5.06 3.54
CA VAL A 572 -24.40 -4.70 4.12
C VAL A 572 -25.48 -4.56 3.03
N LEU A 573 -25.14 -3.92 1.90
CA LEU A 573 -26.04 -3.80 0.76
C LEU A 573 -26.41 -5.18 0.16
N LYS A 574 -25.45 -6.09 0.05
CA LYS A 574 -25.69 -7.45 -0.43
C LYS A 574 -26.63 -8.23 0.50
N GLN A 575 -26.42 -8.15 1.81
CA GLN A 575 -27.28 -8.79 2.80
C GLN A 575 -28.70 -8.22 2.78
N GLY A 576 -28.85 -6.90 2.61
CA GLY A 576 -30.15 -6.25 2.45
C GLY A 576 -30.91 -6.78 1.21
N ASN A 577 -30.22 -6.93 0.09
CA ASN A 577 -30.80 -7.45 -1.16
C ASN A 577 -31.17 -8.96 -1.09
N MET A 578 -30.43 -9.75 -0.34
CA MET A 578 -30.75 -11.17 -0.13
C MET A 578 -32.03 -11.37 0.73
N LEU A 579 -32.25 -10.47 1.69
CA LEU A 579 -33.47 -10.52 2.52
C LEU A 579 -34.72 -10.03 1.78
N THR A 580 -34.58 -9.26 0.69
CA THR A 580 -35.70 -8.83 -0.16
C THR A 580 -36.23 -9.93 -1.09
N ASN A 581 -35.39 -10.94 -1.41
CA ASN A 581 -35.83 -12.10 -2.20
C ASN A 581 -36.77 -13.06 -1.44
N GLY A 582 -36.97 -12.84 -0.15
CA GLY A 582 -37.87 -13.63 0.74
C GLY A 582 -39.22 -12.96 1.04
N GLY A 583 -39.67 -12.00 0.26
CA GLY A 583 -41.06 -11.51 0.29
C GLY A 583 -41.42 -10.39 1.25
N GLN A 584 -40.47 -9.78 1.97
CA GLN A 584 -40.70 -8.54 2.69
C GLN A 584 -39.65 -7.48 2.34
N TYR A 585 -40.11 -6.37 1.76
CA TYR A 585 -39.27 -5.20 1.46
C TYR A 585 -38.67 -4.64 2.74
N MET A 586 -37.38 -4.87 2.95
CA MET A 586 -36.63 -4.16 3.98
C MET A 586 -35.87 -3.01 3.35
N HIS A 587 -36.21 -1.80 3.77
CA HIS A 587 -35.58 -0.57 3.24
C HIS A 587 -34.06 -0.60 3.48
N PRO A 588 -33.18 -0.29 2.51
CA PRO A 588 -31.72 -0.34 2.65
C PRO A 588 -31.17 0.45 3.85
N ALA A 589 -31.81 1.56 4.21
CA ALA A 589 -31.46 2.34 5.41
C ALA A 589 -31.63 1.55 6.71
N THR A 590 -32.66 0.72 6.81
CA THR A 590 -32.89 -0.16 7.96
C THR A 590 -31.80 -1.22 8.07
N SER A 591 -31.19 -1.62 6.95
CA SER A 591 -30.07 -2.54 6.91
C SER A 591 -28.79 -1.92 7.51
N TYR A 592 -28.43 -0.68 7.16
CA TYR A 592 -27.29 0.01 7.79
C TYR A 592 -27.52 0.25 9.29
N MET A 593 -28.71 0.71 9.65
CA MET A 593 -29.08 0.97 11.04
C MET A 593 -29.09 -0.32 11.89
N ARG A 594 -29.56 -1.44 11.35
CA ARG A 594 -29.56 -2.75 12.03
C ARG A 594 -28.15 -3.29 12.23
N VAL A 595 -27.30 -3.28 11.18
CA VAL A 595 -25.93 -3.76 11.28
C VAL A 595 -25.12 -2.94 12.28
N LEU A 596 -25.39 -1.63 12.39
CA LEU A 596 -24.73 -0.76 13.37
C LEU A 596 -25.35 -0.84 14.76
N GLY A 597 -26.43 -1.60 14.97
CA GLY A 597 -27.16 -1.62 16.24
C GLY A 597 -27.84 -0.28 16.55
N LEU A 598 -28.16 0.51 15.51
CA LEU A 598 -28.84 1.81 15.64
C LEU A 598 -30.36 1.69 15.61
N VAL A 599 -30.89 0.51 15.31
CA VAL A 599 -32.33 0.26 15.47
C VAL A 599 -32.56 -0.13 16.92
N TRP A 600 -32.92 0.85 17.72
CA TRP A 600 -33.66 0.60 18.93
C TRP A 600 -34.91 -0.18 18.52
N SER A 601 -35.09 -1.36 19.12
CA SER A 601 -36.32 -2.08 18.89
C SER A 601 -37.48 -1.21 19.39
N HIS A 602 -38.32 -0.71 18.51
CA HIS A 602 -39.62 -0.10 18.86
C HIS A 602 -40.45 -1.02 19.78
N LYS A 603 -40.06 -2.27 19.94
CA LYS A 603 -40.62 -3.20 20.94
C LYS A 603 -40.28 -2.85 22.38
N ALA A 604 -39.17 -2.16 22.66
CA ALA A 604 -38.81 -1.78 24.03
C ALA A 604 -39.55 -0.53 24.52
N GLU A 605 -39.95 0.38 23.64
CA GLU A 605 -40.77 1.54 24.01
C GLU A 605 -42.24 1.19 24.22
N ASN A 606 -42.77 0.23 23.47
CA ASN A 606 -44.14 -0.25 23.69
C ASN A 606 -44.31 -1.10 24.95
N MET A 607 -43.22 -1.72 25.45
CA MET A 607 -43.28 -2.42 26.77
C MET A 607 -43.12 -1.48 27.97
N LYS A 608 -42.54 -0.30 27.82
CA LYS A 608 -42.52 0.73 28.88
C LYS A 608 -43.76 1.62 28.94
N LYS A 609 -44.64 1.54 27.93
CA LYS A 609 -45.97 2.20 27.94
C LYS A 609 -47.09 1.26 28.37
N ALA A 610 -46.79 -0.01 28.58
CA ALA A 610 -47.76 -1.03 29.03
C ALA A 610 -47.44 -1.61 30.43
N ALA A 611 -46.44 -1.03 31.11
CA ALA A 611 -46.16 -1.16 32.54
C ALA A 611 -46.24 0.23 33.18
#